data_6b3d88b33028acaea8ffad3acb4182b0
#
_entry.id   6b3d88b33028acaea8ffad3acb4182b0
#
_cell.length_a   1.000
_cell.length_b   1.000
_cell.length_c   1.000
_cell.angle_alpha   90.00
_cell.angle_beta   90.00
_cell.angle_gamma   90.00
#
_symmetry.space_group_name_H-M   'P 1'
#
loop_
_entity.id
_entity.type
_entity.pdbx_description
1 polymer ?
#
loop_
_entity_poly.entity_id
_entity_poly.type
_entity_poly.pdbx_seq_one_letter_code
_entity_poly.pdbx_strand_id
1 'polypeptide(L)'
;SGTSVWWSGQDSWIIKSGDLVIATDLFLEKSGRIAQAPVTPEELAGVLDISFVTHSHGDHFEEYTSRILLEKSSCIFVMPESCLTEAHRMKIPDSRIIVARPREPFEVKGIHVEPLRAIHGNSNFAIYYDANLQDCGYLMTINGKTFLQPGDTYLLEDHLFIKKVNVLFVSPTEHNMYIDPSVILINALDPDFIFPQHHSTVTVNEENRFWAKGYPDEVRIRLSQSLKDRYHILKPGDKMEIR
;
A
#
# COMPACT_ATOMS: atom_id res chain seq x y z
N SER A 1 -11.71 -15.77 -14.91
CA SER A 1 -10.96 -14.54 -14.63
C SER A 1 -10.32 -14.67 -13.26
N GLY A 2 -8.98 -14.81 -13.21
CA GLY A 2 -8.22 -14.91 -11.96
C GLY A 2 -7.85 -13.53 -11.41
N THR A 3 -7.46 -13.50 -10.13
CA THR A 3 -6.87 -12.32 -9.49
C THR A 3 -5.44 -12.65 -9.09
N SER A 4 -4.51 -11.75 -9.41
CA SER A 4 -3.09 -11.89 -9.08
C SER A 4 -2.57 -10.61 -8.46
N VAL A 5 -1.60 -10.74 -7.57
CA VAL A 5 -0.86 -9.62 -6.99
C VAL A 5 0.63 -9.78 -7.29
N TRP A 6 1.32 -8.67 -7.51
CA TRP A 6 2.77 -8.58 -7.62
C TRP A 6 3.28 -7.54 -6.66
N TRP A 7 4.34 -7.86 -5.94
CA TRP A 7 5.01 -6.90 -5.09
C TRP A 7 6.17 -6.23 -5.82
N SER A 8 6.21 -4.90 -5.78
CA SER A 8 7.28 -4.12 -6.41
C SER A 8 8.25 -3.47 -5.42
N GLY A 9 8.08 -3.74 -4.12
CA GLY A 9 8.87 -3.15 -3.03
C GLY A 9 8.10 -2.05 -2.29
N GLN A 10 8.53 -1.68 -1.08
CA GLN A 10 7.82 -0.80 -0.15
C GLN A 10 6.34 -1.19 -0.06
N ASP A 11 5.42 -0.26 -0.25
CA ASP A 11 3.97 -0.49 -0.29
C ASP A 11 3.43 -0.58 -1.73
N SER A 12 4.34 -0.80 -2.70
CA SER A 12 4.00 -0.86 -4.11
C SER A 12 3.48 -2.23 -4.51
N TRP A 13 2.18 -2.33 -4.69
CA TRP A 13 1.49 -3.53 -5.17
C TRP A 13 0.84 -3.27 -6.51
N ILE A 14 0.88 -4.25 -7.38
CA ILE A 14 0.10 -4.30 -8.61
C ILE A 14 -0.91 -5.42 -8.45
N ILE A 15 -2.18 -5.12 -8.65
CA ILE A 15 -3.29 -6.08 -8.55
C ILE A 15 -3.97 -6.14 -9.91
N LYS A 16 -4.00 -7.32 -10.51
CA LYS A 16 -4.77 -7.58 -11.73
C LYS A 16 -5.93 -8.51 -11.42
N SER A 17 -7.13 -8.10 -11.80
CA SER A 17 -8.34 -8.92 -11.63
C SER A 17 -9.22 -8.81 -12.89
N GLY A 18 -9.27 -9.88 -13.67
CA GLY A 18 -9.82 -9.82 -15.02
C GLY A 18 -8.99 -8.88 -15.90
N ASP A 19 -9.65 -7.90 -16.52
CA ASP A 19 -9.00 -6.88 -17.37
C ASP A 19 -8.54 -5.65 -16.57
N LEU A 20 -8.96 -5.54 -15.31
CA LEU A 20 -8.63 -4.41 -14.45
C LEU A 20 -7.23 -4.57 -13.86
N VAL A 21 -6.42 -3.52 -13.97
CA VAL A 21 -5.08 -3.42 -13.36
C VAL A 21 -5.02 -2.17 -12.48
N ILE A 22 -4.78 -2.36 -11.21
CA ILE A 22 -4.58 -1.26 -10.25
C ILE A 22 -3.22 -1.37 -9.57
N ALA A 23 -2.74 -0.28 -9.04
CA ALA A 23 -1.55 -0.26 -8.19
C ALA A 23 -1.75 0.58 -6.95
N THR A 24 -0.97 0.29 -5.90
CA THR A 24 -0.89 1.08 -4.68
C THR A 24 0.53 1.60 -4.49
N ASP A 25 0.66 2.83 -4.04
CA ASP A 25 1.91 3.46 -3.54
C ASP A 25 3.14 3.15 -4.39
N LEU A 26 3.08 3.46 -5.69
CA LEU A 26 4.13 3.14 -6.64
C LEU A 26 5.43 3.88 -6.36
N PHE A 27 6.48 3.12 -6.08
CA PHE A 27 7.86 3.56 -5.89
C PHE A 27 8.79 2.75 -6.81
N LEU A 28 8.94 3.17 -8.06
CA LEU A 28 9.62 2.41 -9.12
C LEU A 28 10.96 3.02 -9.55
N GLU A 29 11.28 4.25 -9.14
CA GLU A 29 12.58 4.85 -9.43
C GLU A 29 13.71 4.09 -8.74
N LYS A 30 14.84 3.96 -9.42
CA LYS A 30 16.02 3.25 -8.89
C LYS A 30 16.67 3.97 -7.70
N SER A 31 16.55 5.29 -7.63
CA SER A 31 17.15 6.10 -6.56
C SER A 31 16.67 5.65 -5.19
N GLY A 32 17.61 5.33 -4.30
CA GLY A 32 17.30 4.85 -2.94
C GLY A 32 16.93 3.38 -2.81
N ARG A 33 16.70 2.65 -3.90
CA ARG A 33 16.39 1.21 -3.87
C ARG A 33 17.66 0.35 -3.88
N ILE A 34 17.62 -0.80 -3.20
CA ILE A 34 18.71 -1.81 -3.22
C ILE A 34 18.84 -2.40 -4.63
N ALA A 35 17.71 -2.65 -5.30
CA ALA A 35 17.64 -3.19 -6.64
C ALA A 35 16.65 -2.42 -7.50
N GLN A 36 16.81 -2.51 -8.82
CA GLN A 36 15.85 -1.96 -9.77
C GLN A 36 14.46 -2.55 -9.53
N ALA A 37 13.41 -1.74 -9.71
CA ALA A 37 12.04 -2.23 -9.66
C ALA A 37 11.81 -3.31 -10.74
N PRO A 38 10.95 -4.31 -10.46
CA PRO A 38 10.72 -5.42 -11.40
C PRO A 38 9.92 -5.01 -12.64
N VAL A 39 9.35 -3.83 -12.64
CA VAL A 39 8.59 -3.23 -13.74
C VAL A 39 8.96 -1.77 -13.85
N THR A 40 9.01 -1.24 -15.07
CA THR A 40 9.22 0.20 -15.30
C THR A 40 7.89 0.95 -15.27
N PRO A 41 7.89 2.26 -14.95
CA PRO A 41 6.68 3.07 -15.07
C PRO A 41 6.09 3.07 -16.49
N GLU A 42 6.93 3.00 -17.51
CA GLU A 42 6.53 2.95 -18.92
C GLU A 42 5.77 1.67 -19.27
N GLU A 43 6.26 0.52 -18.82
CA GLU A 43 5.58 -0.77 -19.01
C GLU A 43 4.23 -0.78 -18.30
N LEU A 44 4.19 -0.26 -17.07
CA LEU A 44 2.97 -0.19 -16.29
C LEU A 44 1.95 0.79 -16.88
N ALA A 45 2.40 1.92 -17.43
CA ALA A 45 1.53 2.94 -18.05
C ALA A 45 0.67 2.37 -19.18
N GLY A 46 1.16 1.33 -19.87
CA GLY A 46 0.42 0.69 -20.97
C GLY A 46 -0.81 -0.12 -20.52
N VAL A 47 -0.93 -0.44 -19.23
CA VAL A 47 -1.97 -1.35 -18.72
C VAL A 47 -2.68 -0.85 -17.46
N LEU A 48 -2.16 0.17 -16.77
CA LEU A 48 -2.67 0.63 -15.48
C LEU A 48 -3.97 1.42 -15.61
N ASP A 49 -4.98 1.01 -14.89
CA ASP A 49 -6.27 1.69 -14.80
C ASP A 49 -6.34 2.70 -13.66
N ILE A 50 -5.83 2.34 -12.49
CA ILE A 50 -5.92 3.17 -11.28
C ILE A 50 -4.61 3.09 -10.49
N SER A 51 -4.11 4.25 -10.05
CA SER A 51 -3.01 4.40 -9.09
C SER A 51 -3.57 4.93 -7.78
N PHE A 52 -3.59 4.10 -6.74
CA PHE A 52 -3.94 4.50 -5.38
C PHE A 52 -2.70 5.02 -4.66
N VAL A 53 -2.86 6.13 -3.97
CA VAL A 53 -1.84 6.76 -3.14
C VAL A 53 -2.39 6.90 -1.72
N THR A 54 -1.66 6.42 -0.72
CA THR A 54 -2.09 6.49 0.68
C THR A 54 -1.72 7.82 1.35
N HIS A 55 -0.57 8.39 1.01
CA HIS A 55 -0.07 9.65 1.53
C HIS A 55 1.07 10.21 0.66
N SER A 56 1.58 11.40 0.99
CA SER A 56 2.45 12.19 0.13
C SER A 56 3.95 11.91 0.25
N HIS A 57 4.40 10.97 1.09
CA HIS A 57 5.82 10.63 1.18
C HIS A 57 6.36 10.06 -0.14
N GLY A 58 7.63 10.34 -0.44
CA GLY A 58 8.23 10.06 -1.74
C GLY A 58 8.37 8.59 -2.10
N ASP A 59 8.34 7.68 -1.13
CA ASP A 59 8.32 6.23 -1.33
C ASP A 59 6.89 5.65 -1.47
N HIS A 60 5.85 6.50 -1.45
CA HIS A 60 4.43 6.17 -1.68
C HIS A 60 3.81 6.99 -2.80
N PHE A 61 4.25 8.24 -2.98
CA PHE A 61 3.81 9.13 -4.05
C PHE A 61 5.02 9.71 -4.79
N GLU A 62 5.66 8.86 -5.57
CA GLU A 62 6.91 9.17 -6.25
C GLU A 62 6.70 10.03 -7.50
N GLU A 63 7.45 11.11 -7.61
CA GLU A 63 7.34 12.06 -8.71
C GLU A 63 7.71 11.45 -10.07
N TYR A 64 8.81 10.72 -10.16
CA TYR A 64 9.27 10.11 -11.41
C TYR A 64 8.22 9.18 -12.01
N THR A 65 7.73 8.22 -11.25
CA THR A 65 6.68 7.29 -11.67
C THR A 65 5.40 8.02 -12.04
N SER A 66 4.95 8.96 -11.19
CA SER A 66 3.69 9.70 -11.39
C SER A 66 3.71 10.53 -12.67
N ARG A 67 4.84 11.18 -13.01
CA ARG A 67 4.99 11.94 -14.26
C ARG A 67 4.89 11.06 -15.49
N ILE A 68 5.52 9.89 -15.48
CA ILE A 68 5.44 8.94 -16.61
C ILE A 68 4.03 8.40 -16.77
N LEU A 69 3.36 8.06 -15.68
CA LEU A 69 1.95 7.65 -15.72
C LEU A 69 1.04 8.75 -16.25
N LEU A 70 1.29 10.00 -15.86
CA LEU A 70 0.54 11.16 -16.37
C LEU A 70 0.70 11.30 -17.88
N GLU A 71 1.91 11.17 -18.39
CA GLU A 71 2.24 11.39 -19.80
C GLU A 71 1.83 10.21 -20.70
N LYS A 72 1.97 8.98 -20.20
CA LYS A 72 1.89 7.76 -21.05
C LYS A 72 0.68 6.87 -20.77
N SER A 73 -0.17 7.24 -19.81
CA SER A 73 -1.39 6.48 -19.48
C SER A 73 -2.60 7.38 -19.37
N SER A 74 -3.77 6.76 -19.28
CA SER A 74 -5.03 7.42 -18.91
C SER A 74 -5.49 7.00 -17.50
N CYS A 75 -4.62 6.46 -16.66
CA CYS A 75 -4.98 5.98 -15.34
C CYS A 75 -5.57 7.09 -14.47
N ILE A 76 -6.47 6.71 -13.59
CA ILE A 76 -7.03 7.58 -12.56
C ILE A 76 -6.11 7.52 -11.34
N PHE A 77 -5.82 8.67 -10.74
CA PHE A 77 -5.14 8.76 -9.45
C PHE A 77 -6.19 8.87 -8.35
N VAL A 78 -6.15 7.98 -7.38
CA VAL A 78 -6.96 8.04 -6.15
C VAL A 78 -6.02 8.42 -5.02
N MET A 79 -6.29 9.51 -4.33
CA MET A 79 -5.40 10.00 -3.28
C MET A 79 -6.16 10.78 -2.21
N PRO A 80 -5.64 10.88 -0.97
CA PRO A 80 -6.20 11.75 0.04
C PRO A 80 -5.98 13.23 -0.28
N GLU A 81 -6.76 14.08 0.36
CA GLU A 81 -6.68 15.55 0.21
C GLU A 81 -5.28 16.10 0.53
N SER A 82 -4.57 15.49 1.48
CA SER A 82 -3.18 15.81 1.84
C SER A 82 -2.17 15.68 0.68
N CYS A 83 -2.47 14.87 -0.34
CA CYS A 83 -1.62 14.70 -1.51
C CYS A 83 -1.83 15.74 -2.63
N LEU A 84 -2.88 16.56 -2.56
CA LEU A 84 -3.24 17.47 -3.67
C LEU A 84 -2.15 18.51 -3.97
N THR A 85 -1.48 19.04 -2.96
CA THR A 85 -0.37 19.97 -3.16
C THR A 85 0.73 19.37 -4.02
N GLU A 86 1.14 18.13 -3.72
CA GLU A 86 2.15 17.41 -4.50
C GLU A 86 1.63 17.02 -5.89
N ALA A 87 0.38 16.57 -5.99
CA ALA A 87 -0.24 16.24 -7.27
C ALA A 87 -0.26 17.45 -8.21
N HIS A 88 -0.64 18.63 -7.73
CA HIS A 88 -0.64 19.86 -8.52
C HIS A 88 0.78 20.32 -8.87
N ARG A 89 1.74 20.15 -7.96
CA ARG A 89 3.16 20.39 -8.26
C ARG A 89 3.66 19.50 -9.40
N MET A 90 3.23 18.26 -9.45
CA MET A 90 3.50 17.30 -10.53
C MET A 90 2.64 17.55 -11.79
N LYS A 91 1.74 18.54 -11.77
CA LYS A 91 0.80 18.89 -12.85
C LYS A 91 -0.22 17.81 -13.18
N ILE A 92 -0.59 16.98 -12.22
CA ILE A 92 -1.70 16.04 -12.38
C ILE A 92 -3.01 16.84 -12.38
N PRO A 93 -3.81 16.81 -13.46
CA PRO A 93 -5.03 17.61 -13.52
C PRO A 93 -6.14 17.00 -12.66
N ASP A 94 -7.00 17.83 -12.09
CA ASP A 94 -8.13 17.41 -11.24
C ASP A 94 -9.06 16.40 -11.94
N SER A 95 -9.16 16.48 -13.26
CA SER A 95 -9.94 15.52 -14.07
C SER A 95 -9.42 14.08 -14.03
N ARG A 96 -8.20 13.89 -13.55
CA ARG A 96 -7.56 12.57 -13.35
C ARG A 96 -7.45 12.18 -11.88
N ILE A 97 -7.97 12.99 -10.95
CA ILE A 97 -7.86 12.76 -9.51
C ILE A 97 -9.25 12.45 -8.92
N ILE A 98 -9.32 11.40 -8.12
CA ILE A 98 -10.41 11.16 -7.17
C ILE A 98 -9.83 11.41 -5.78
N VAL A 99 -10.41 12.38 -5.07
CA VAL A 99 -10.00 12.69 -3.70
C VAL A 99 -10.71 11.73 -2.75
N ALA A 100 -9.92 10.89 -2.09
CA ALA A 100 -10.41 10.00 -1.04
C ALA A 100 -10.42 10.72 0.31
N ARG A 101 -11.49 10.51 1.08
CA ARG A 101 -11.61 10.99 2.46
C ARG A 101 -11.88 9.83 3.40
N PRO A 102 -11.19 9.75 4.55
CA PRO A 102 -11.45 8.68 5.51
C PRO A 102 -12.93 8.58 5.86
N ARG A 103 -13.46 7.34 5.83
CA ARG A 103 -14.86 7.00 6.13
C ARG A 103 -15.91 7.50 5.12
N GLU A 104 -15.47 7.95 3.93
CA GLU A 104 -16.36 8.32 2.82
C GLU A 104 -16.20 7.31 1.67
N PRO A 105 -16.98 6.22 1.63
CA PRO A 105 -16.88 5.20 0.59
C PRO A 105 -17.25 5.76 -0.79
N PHE A 106 -16.62 5.20 -1.84
CA PHE A 106 -16.90 5.56 -3.22
C PHE A 106 -16.69 4.36 -4.17
N GLU A 107 -17.15 4.54 -5.41
CA GLU A 107 -16.95 3.58 -6.50
C GLU A 107 -16.02 4.16 -7.58
N VAL A 108 -15.10 3.34 -8.08
CA VAL A 108 -14.24 3.70 -9.21
C VAL A 108 -13.99 2.48 -10.10
N LYS A 109 -14.30 2.57 -11.39
CA LYS A 109 -14.12 1.47 -12.37
C LYS A 109 -14.63 0.11 -11.88
N GLY A 110 -15.76 0.09 -11.15
CA GLY A 110 -16.35 -1.14 -10.61
C GLY A 110 -15.69 -1.68 -9.33
N ILE A 111 -14.79 -0.92 -8.73
CA ILE A 111 -14.23 -1.22 -7.41
C ILE A 111 -14.98 -0.42 -6.37
N HIS A 112 -15.48 -1.07 -5.32
CA HIS A 112 -15.93 -0.42 -4.10
C HIS A 112 -14.73 -0.11 -3.20
N VAL A 113 -14.58 1.14 -2.78
CA VAL A 113 -13.46 1.61 -1.97
C VAL A 113 -13.98 2.22 -0.67
N GLU A 114 -13.50 1.71 0.44
CA GLU A 114 -13.73 2.27 1.78
C GLU A 114 -12.40 2.85 2.30
N PRO A 115 -12.20 4.18 2.22
CA PRO A 115 -11.01 4.81 2.78
C PRO A 115 -11.03 4.74 4.32
N LEU A 116 -9.89 4.38 4.90
CA LEU A 116 -9.68 4.31 6.34
C LEU A 116 -8.70 5.39 6.76
N ARG A 117 -8.75 5.80 8.03
CA ARG A 117 -7.72 6.69 8.57
C ARG A 117 -6.35 6.00 8.56
N ALA A 118 -5.31 6.79 8.31
CA ALA A 118 -3.92 6.37 8.41
C ALA A 118 -3.12 7.45 9.15
N ILE A 119 -2.40 7.07 10.21
CA ILE A 119 -1.63 7.99 11.04
C ILE A 119 -0.26 7.39 11.29
N HIS A 120 0.78 8.09 10.82
CA HIS A 120 2.16 7.69 11.03
C HIS A 120 2.66 7.97 12.43
N GLY A 121 3.79 7.32 12.74
CA GLY A 121 4.55 7.59 13.94
C GLY A 121 6.04 7.35 13.78
N ASN A 122 6.74 7.29 14.87
CA ASN A 122 8.15 6.93 14.95
C ASN A 122 8.37 5.79 15.95
N SER A 123 9.62 5.35 16.10
CA SER A 123 9.99 4.24 16.99
C SER A 123 9.60 4.44 18.47
N ASN A 124 9.29 5.67 18.89
CA ASN A 124 8.80 6.01 20.22
C ASN A 124 7.27 6.13 20.27
N PHE A 125 6.57 5.70 19.24
CA PHE A 125 5.12 5.83 19.06
C PHE A 125 4.62 7.29 19.08
N ALA A 126 5.51 8.25 18.82
CA ALA A 126 5.14 9.63 18.60
C ALA A 126 4.61 9.82 17.20
N ILE A 127 3.52 10.56 17.05
CA ILE A 127 2.99 10.94 15.74
C ILE A 127 3.94 11.94 15.10
N TYR A 128 4.24 11.74 13.81
CA TYR A 128 5.04 12.71 13.08
C TYR A 128 4.36 14.08 13.04
N TYR A 129 5.15 15.14 12.98
CA TYR A 129 4.65 16.51 12.89
C TYR A 129 3.86 16.80 11.61
N ASP A 130 4.14 16.03 10.53
CA ASP A 130 3.45 16.09 9.23
C ASP A 130 2.29 15.09 9.11
N ALA A 131 2.08 14.24 10.13
CA ALA A 131 0.94 13.34 10.16
C ALA A 131 -0.36 14.13 10.29
N ASN A 132 -1.39 13.66 9.61
CA ASN A 132 -2.67 14.35 9.54
C ASN A 132 -3.83 13.34 9.52
N LEU A 133 -5.06 13.84 9.65
CA LEU A 133 -6.27 13.03 9.63
C LEU A 133 -6.86 12.85 8.22
N GLN A 134 -6.16 13.28 7.18
CA GLN A 134 -6.59 13.19 5.78
C GLN A 134 -5.99 11.99 5.06
N ASP A 135 -4.82 11.50 5.49
CA ASP A 135 -4.17 10.32 4.89
C ASP A 135 -5.08 9.10 4.96
N CYS A 136 -5.01 8.26 3.95
CA CYS A 136 -5.91 7.11 3.79
C CYS A 136 -5.17 5.80 3.66
N GLY A 137 -5.64 4.76 4.38
CA GLY A 137 -5.58 3.41 3.89
C GLY A 137 -6.82 3.09 3.06
N TYR A 138 -6.82 1.98 2.34
CA TYR A 138 -7.92 1.58 1.45
C TYR A 138 -8.34 0.13 1.70
N LEU A 139 -9.62 -0.08 1.98
CA LEU A 139 -10.27 -1.37 1.85
C LEU A 139 -10.97 -1.40 0.49
N MET A 140 -10.46 -2.22 -0.42
CA MET A 140 -10.94 -2.30 -1.80
C MET A 140 -11.66 -3.61 -2.04
N THR A 141 -12.87 -3.58 -2.57
CA THR A 141 -13.59 -4.77 -3.02
C THR A 141 -13.48 -4.88 -4.54
N ILE A 142 -12.74 -5.88 -5.01
CA ILE A 142 -12.44 -6.12 -6.42
C ILE A 142 -12.93 -7.52 -6.78
N ASN A 143 -13.92 -7.61 -7.68
CA ASN A 143 -14.51 -8.90 -8.10
C ASN A 143 -14.87 -9.82 -6.92
N GLY A 144 -15.47 -9.25 -5.87
CA GLY A 144 -15.93 -9.98 -4.70
C GLY A 144 -14.86 -10.37 -3.68
N LYS A 145 -13.62 -9.97 -3.88
CA LYS A 145 -12.51 -10.14 -2.93
C LYS A 145 -12.13 -8.81 -2.30
N THR A 146 -11.86 -8.81 -1.00
CA THR A 146 -11.48 -7.61 -0.25
C THR A 146 -9.97 -7.55 -0.02
N PHE A 147 -9.37 -6.40 -0.35
CA PHE A 147 -7.95 -6.10 -0.21
C PHE A 147 -7.79 -4.94 0.77
N LEU A 148 -7.04 -5.13 1.83
CA LEU A 148 -6.71 -4.05 2.76
C LEU A 148 -5.26 -3.60 2.53
N GLN A 149 -5.11 -2.37 2.04
CA GLN A 149 -3.86 -1.60 2.02
C GLN A 149 -3.96 -0.50 3.08
N PRO A 150 -3.40 -0.69 4.27
CA PRO A 150 -3.53 0.29 5.34
C PRO A 150 -2.66 1.54 5.12
N GLY A 151 -1.67 1.48 4.22
CA GLY A 151 -0.64 2.50 4.09
C GLY A 151 0.26 2.55 5.32
N ASP A 152 0.91 3.69 5.51
CA ASP A 152 1.72 3.94 6.70
C ASP A 152 0.83 4.43 7.83
N THR A 153 0.65 3.59 8.84
CA THR A 153 -0.25 3.87 9.97
C THR A 153 0.07 3.03 11.19
N TYR A 154 -0.23 3.58 12.35
CA TYR A 154 -0.45 2.78 13.55
C TYR A 154 -1.69 1.91 13.41
N LEU A 155 -1.79 0.88 14.24
CA LEU A 155 -3.04 0.15 14.41
C LEU A 155 -4.09 1.07 15.06
N LEU A 156 -5.17 1.30 14.31
CA LEU A 156 -6.32 2.10 14.76
C LEU A 156 -7.53 1.20 14.97
N GLU A 157 -8.49 1.66 15.77
CA GLU A 157 -9.73 0.92 15.97
C GLU A 157 -10.49 0.67 14.66
N ASP A 158 -10.40 1.57 13.68
CA ASP A 158 -11.01 1.42 12.36
C ASP A 158 -10.64 0.09 11.70
N HIS A 159 -9.40 -0.36 11.86
CA HIS A 159 -8.93 -1.63 11.31
C HIS A 159 -9.59 -2.83 11.96
N LEU A 160 -9.87 -2.77 13.27
CA LEU A 160 -10.43 -3.88 14.04
C LEU A 160 -11.94 -4.07 13.81
N PHE A 161 -12.63 -3.09 13.24
CA PHE A 161 -14.05 -3.18 12.89
C PHE A 161 -14.32 -3.73 11.49
N ILE A 162 -13.30 -3.98 10.68
CA ILE A 162 -13.44 -4.57 9.34
C ILE A 162 -13.92 -6.01 9.50
N LYS A 163 -15.02 -6.35 8.83
CA LYS A 163 -15.66 -7.66 8.99
C LYS A 163 -15.01 -8.78 8.19
N LYS A 164 -14.43 -8.45 7.02
CA LYS A 164 -13.83 -9.43 6.12
C LYS A 164 -12.69 -8.80 5.33
N VAL A 165 -11.54 -9.47 5.35
CA VAL A 165 -10.39 -9.17 4.50
C VAL A 165 -9.90 -10.47 3.89
N ASN A 166 -9.87 -10.57 2.56
CA ASN A 166 -9.25 -11.72 1.89
C ASN A 166 -7.74 -11.53 1.80
N VAL A 167 -7.28 -10.33 1.45
CA VAL A 167 -5.87 -10.01 1.27
C VAL A 167 -5.49 -8.83 2.17
N LEU A 168 -4.55 -9.05 3.07
CA LEU A 168 -4.00 -8.03 3.95
C LEU A 168 -2.55 -7.72 3.55
N PHE A 169 -2.27 -6.46 3.27
CA PHE A 169 -0.92 -5.91 3.26
C PHE A 169 -0.63 -5.30 4.63
N VAL A 170 0.53 -5.59 5.21
CA VAL A 170 0.85 -5.13 6.57
C VAL A 170 2.28 -4.60 6.63
N SER A 171 2.47 -3.40 7.21
CA SER A 171 3.77 -2.72 7.33
C SER A 171 4.31 -2.87 8.76
N PRO A 172 5.15 -3.88 9.05
CA PRO A 172 5.65 -4.12 10.40
C PRO A 172 6.92 -3.31 10.73
N THR A 173 7.03 -2.09 10.22
CA THR A 173 8.09 -1.14 10.57
C THR A 173 7.80 -0.43 11.88
N GLU A 174 8.85 0.11 12.55
CA GLU A 174 8.72 0.76 13.85
C GLU A 174 7.82 2.00 13.81
N HIS A 175 7.77 2.71 12.67
CA HIS A 175 6.94 3.91 12.51
C HIS A 175 5.49 3.60 12.11
N ASN A 176 5.18 2.35 11.87
CA ASN A 176 3.85 1.85 11.51
C ASN A 176 3.31 0.92 12.61
N MET A 177 2.76 -0.21 12.24
CA MET A 177 2.17 -1.16 13.19
C MET A 177 3.21 -1.91 14.01
N TYR A 178 4.49 -1.91 13.59
CA TYR A 178 5.55 -2.68 14.22
C TYR A 178 5.17 -4.17 14.34
N ILE A 179 5.74 -4.89 15.31
CA ILE A 179 5.60 -6.35 15.39
C ILE A 179 4.26 -6.75 16.05
N ASP A 180 4.04 -6.36 17.31
CA ASP A 180 2.88 -6.84 18.07
C ASP A 180 1.54 -6.29 17.54
N PRO A 181 1.40 -5.01 17.21
CA PRO A 181 0.19 -4.54 16.55
C PRO A 181 -0.09 -5.19 15.20
N SER A 182 0.94 -5.54 14.41
CA SER A 182 0.78 -6.33 13.18
C SER A 182 0.18 -7.71 13.48
N VAL A 183 0.67 -8.39 14.51
CA VAL A 183 0.12 -9.69 14.96
C VAL A 183 -1.31 -9.55 15.44
N ILE A 184 -1.63 -8.48 16.17
CA ILE A 184 -3.00 -8.19 16.64
C ILE A 184 -3.94 -8.03 15.44
N LEU A 185 -3.55 -7.22 14.45
CA LEU A 185 -4.35 -6.99 13.25
C LEU A 185 -4.58 -8.29 12.47
N ILE A 186 -3.53 -9.07 12.23
CA ILE A 186 -3.61 -10.34 11.52
C ILE A 186 -4.57 -11.32 12.21
N ASN A 187 -4.47 -11.44 13.54
CA ASN A 187 -5.38 -12.31 14.30
C ASN A 187 -6.82 -11.79 14.31
N ALA A 188 -7.02 -10.48 14.36
CA ALA A 188 -8.36 -9.88 14.37
C ALA A 188 -9.09 -10.04 13.03
N LEU A 189 -8.37 -9.91 11.92
CA LEU A 189 -8.96 -9.96 10.58
C LEU A 189 -8.99 -11.36 9.98
N ASP A 190 -8.13 -12.27 10.43
CA ASP A 190 -8.01 -13.66 9.95
C ASP A 190 -8.02 -13.79 8.41
N PRO A 191 -7.13 -13.06 7.67
CA PRO A 191 -7.19 -12.99 6.23
C PRO A 191 -6.79 -14.30 5.55
N ASP A 192 -7.24 -14.49 4.30
CA ASP A 192 -6.85 -15.65 3.48
C ASP A 192 -5.39 -15.55 2.99
N PHE A 193 -4.91 -14.33 2.70
CA PHE A 193 -3.55 -14.03 2.27
C PHE A 193 -3.00 -12.85 3.07
N ILE A 194 -1.77 -12.98 3.55
CA ILE A 194 -1.10 -11.96 4.36
C ILE A 194 0.27 -11.68 3.74
N PHE A 195 0.50 -10.42 3.37
CA PHE A 195 1.74 -9.98 2.76
C PHE A 195 2.37 -8.87 3.59
N PRO A 196 3.51 -9.11 4.26
CA PRO A 196 4.29 -8.02 4.83
C PRO A 196 4.86 -7.16 3.70
N GLN A 197 4.88 -5.86 3.92
CA GLN A 197 5.41 -4.84 3.03
C GLN A 197 6.35 -3.90 3.78
N HIS A 198 6.87 -2.87 3.12
CA HIS A 198 7.78 -1.88 3.72
C HIS A 198 9.07 -2.50 4.29
N HIS A 199 9.66 -3.43 3.55
CA HIS A 199 10.93 -4.09 3.90
C HIS A 199 11.74 -4.40 2.64
N SER A 200 13.03 -4.70 2.81
CA SER A 200 13.92 -5.24 1.75
C SER A 200 13.96 -4.44 0.44
N THR A 201 13.54 -3.19 0.44
CA THR A 201 13.47 -2.34 -0.75
C THR A 201 14.59 -1.31 -0.78
N VAL A 202 14.90 -0.70 0.37
CA VAL A 202 15.91 0.34 0.51
C VAL A 202 17.03 -0.14 1.46
N THR A 203 18.22 0.46 1.31
CA THR A 203 19.35 0.15 2.21
C THR A 203 19.06 0.67 3.61
N VAL A 204 19.17 -0.22 4.60
CA VAL A 204 18.94 0.12 6.00
C VAL A 204 20.21 0.62 6.65
N ASN A 205 20.13 1.72 7.38
CA ASN A 205 21.17 2.28 8.25
C ASN A 205 20.55 2.75 9.57
N GLU A 206 21.35 3.30 10.49
CA GLU A 206 20.87 3.73 11.80
C GLU A 206 19.85 4.88 11.74
N GLU A 207 19.99 5.77 10.74
CA GLU A 207 19.13 6.96 10.60
C GLU A 207 17.74 6.61 10.04
N ASN A 208 17.67 5.62 9.13
CA ASN A 208 16.43 5.25 8.46
C ASN A 208 15.80 3.95 8.98
N ARG A 209 16.44 3.25 9.92
CA ARG A 209 16.00 1.93 10.38
C ARG A 209 14.54 1.86 10.77
N PHE A 210 14.04 2.90 11.42
CA PHE A 210 12.68 2.93 11.96
C PHE A 210 11.59 2.90 10.88
N TRP A 211 11.92 3.28 9.63
CA TRP A 211 10.99 3.21 8.51
C TRP A 211 11.45 2.24 7.40
N ALA A 212 12.75 2.05 7.21
CA ALA A 212 13.27 1.23 6.12
C ALA A 212 13.35 -0.27 6.48
N LYS A 213 13.53 -0.59 7.77
CA LYS A 213 13.57 -1.96 8.24
C LYS A 213 12.18 -2.42 8.66
N GLY A 214 11.54 -3.24 7.82
CA GLY A 214 10.43 -4.06 8.25
C GLY A 214 10.91 -5.25 9.07
N TYR A 215 10.00 -5.90 9.75
CA TYR A 215 10.26 -7.06 10.61
C TYR A 215 9.35 -8.22 10.23
N PRO A 216 9.39 -8.70 8.97
CA PRO A 216 8.47 -9.72 8.49
C PRO A 216 8.66 -11.07 9.18
N ASP A 217 9.90 -11.47 9.48
CA ASP A 217 10.18 -12.74 10.15
C ASP A 217 9.78 -12.72 11.63
N GLU A 218 9.97 -11.59 12.30
CA GLU A 218 9.57 -11.39 13.70
C GLU A 218 8.05 -11.45 13.89
N VAL A 219 7.29 -10.96 12.92
CA VAL A 219 5.83 -11.17 12.88
C VAL A 219 5.51 -12.63 12.66
N ARG A 220 6.12 -13.26 11.64
CA ARG A 220 5.85 -14.66 11.28
C ARG A 220 6.01 -15.63 12.45
N ILE A 221 7.09 -15.50 13.24
CA ILE A 221 7.34 -16.43 14.35
C ILE A 221 6.30 -16.35 15.46
N ARG A 222 5.56 -15.24 15.57
CA ARG A 222 4.49 -15.04 16.56
C ARG A 222 3.11 -15.53 16.12
N LEU A 223 2.95 -15.89 14.86
CA LEU A 223 1.68 -16.35 14.32
C LEU A 223 1.41 -17.83 14.65
N SER A 224 0.14 -18.21 14.74
CA SER A 224 -0.29 -19.61 14.75
C SER A 224 0.11 -20.31 13.45
N GLN A 225 0.17 -21.64 13.44
CA GLN A 225 0.54 -22.40 12.23
C GLN A 225 -0.41 -22.08 11.06
N SER A 226 -1.72 -22.02 11.30
CA SER A 226 -2.70 -21.72 10.26
C SER A 226 -2.53 -20.31 9.63
N LEU A 227 -2.07 -19.34 10.42
CA LEU A 227 -1.76 -17.99 9.91
C LEU A 227 -0.39 -17.96 9.21
N LYS A 228 0.60 -18.72 9.69
CA LYS A 228 1.90 -18.86 9.00
C LYS A 228 1.75 -19.43 7.59
N ASP A 229 0.86 -20.36 7.38
CA ASP A 229 0.61 -20.99 6.08
C ASP A 229 -0.01 -19.99 5.07
N ARG A 230 -0.59 -18.89 5.56
CA ARG A 230 -1.18 -17.80 4.77
C ARG A 230 -0.31 -16.53 4.74
N TYR A 231 0.85 -16.53 5.42
CA TYR A 231 1.77 -15.42 5.53
C TYR A 231 2.93 -15.57 4.54
N HIS A 232 2.99 -14.72 3.54
CA HIS A 232 3.90 -14.84 2.41
C HIS A 232 4.86 -13.65 2.37
N ILE A 233 6.12 -13.88 2.72
CA ILE A 233 7.20 -12.89 2.56
C ILE A 233 7.70 -12.99 1.11
N LEU A 234 7.34 -12.02 0.29
CA LEU A 234 7.70 -11.95 -1.11
C LEU A 234 9.02 -11.18 -1.31
N LYS A 235 9.60 -11.34 -2.50
CA LYS A 235 10.67 -10.48 -3.03
C LYS A 235 10.06 -9.57 -4.10
N PRO A 236 10.63 -8.37 -4.35
CA PRO A 236 10.21 -7.54 -5.47
C PRO A 236 10.21 -8.34 -6.79
N GLY A 237 9.07 -8.36 -7.48
CA GLY A 237 8.84 -9.14 -8.69
C GLY A 237 8.07 -10.46 -8.49
N ASP A 238 7.98 -10.95 -7.26
CA ASP A 238 7.20 -12.15 -6.99
C ASP A 238 5.71 -11.92 -7.24
N LYS A 239 5.06 -12.96 -7.77
CA LYS A 239 3.63 -13.02 -8.08
C LYS A 239 2.92 -14.01 -7.16
N MET A 240 1.71 -13.68 -6.74
CA MET A 240 0.80 -14.61 -6.07
C MET A 240 -0.58 -14.60 -6.72
N GLU A 241 -1.13 -15.80 -6.95
CA GLU A 241 -2.52 -15.98 -7.37
C GLU A 241 -3.44 -15.96 -6.14
N ILE A 242 -4.47 -15.11 -6.18
CA ILE A 242 -5.48 -14.98 -5.12
C ILE A 242 -6.69 -15.83 -5.51
N ARG A 243 -6.86 -16.95 -4.84
CA ARG A 243 -7.93 -17.93 -5.09
C ARG A 243 -9.15 -17.70 -4.23
#